data_78ce18e81a8f1d885ded2013faae918f
#
_entry.id   78ce18e81a8f1d885ded2013faae918f
#
_cell.length_a   1.000
_cell.length_b   1.000
_cell.length_c   1.000
_cell.angle_alpha   90.00
_cell.angle_beta   90.00
_cell.angle_gamma   90.00
#
_symmetry.space_group_name_H-M   'P 1'
#
loop_
_entity.id
_entity.type
_entity.pdbx_description
1 polymer ?
#
loop_
_entity_poly.entity_id
_entity_poly.type
_entity_poly.pdbx_seq_one_letter_code
_entity_poly.pdbx_strand_id
1 'polypeptide(L)'
;MRSTLKLMNSVLFLLLAGVAAAQTNITIHGEVVNGAGKEVYLYHYTDMLTRTEELVDQTTIGDNHNFELKAYANYPTLMMLQIENYSQSFFVEPGRDYEVYVPRFDWDISEKKNVFLDPEVLPLEFVNMPKDELNGLISNYEAVVAQYLDDHRIFFDARFRPQKRYFDSLEVEVAKKAPDTRNEFFNRYKRYQLASLKYSLHFDSRRNMVNRYIKDQPILYYDDNYMSFFCTLFANTLSKGTTKIPIWQMARWVNNLKVDVYLDSIGIDTLIRNEQVRELVALQALQESFYQPNYYEPSKVVDMITLIGNKSKFPEHKVLAKRIIANLRKLEEGKEVPTFTLPDVDKKMVSLDSLKGKWVYMAFVHVGDPNCIAEIETMAHFKDSIYAKNKNVEFVTICCDREFQKMYHFLKNTKKGSKYNWTWLHFNGNYRLLEHYQVVSYPHFILINPDGQLQYAITPQPASGFLMHGPWQTKEEEQERPFILRY
;
A
#
# COMPACT_ATOMS: atom_id res chain seq x y z
N MET A 1 -56.45 29.82 2.83
CA MET A 1 -55.09 29.80 3.46
C MET A 1 -54.50 28.39 3.77
N ARG A 2 -55.26 27.29 3.77
CA ARG A 2 -54.71 25.93 4.02
C ARG A 2 -54.29 25.16 2.76
N SER A 3 -54.67 25.62 1.54
CA SER A 3 -54.29 24.92 0.28
C SER A 3 -52.96 25.45 -0.32
N THR A 4 -52.61 26.70 -0.06
CA THR A 4 -51.36 27.31 -0.55
C THR A 4 -50.13 26.86 0.22
N LEU A 5 -50.30 26.45 1.49
CA LEU A 5 -49.19 25.94 2.30
C LEU A 5 -48.76 24.46 1.96
N LYS A 6 -49.68 23.67 1.42
CA LYS A 6 -49.39 22.33 0.95
C LYS A 6 -48.66 22.28 -0.39
N LEU A 7 -48.88 23.25 -1.25
CA LEU A 7 -48.18 23.36 -2.53
C LEU A 7 -46.75 23.88 -2.34
N MET A 8 -46.49 24.76 -1.37
CA MET A 8 -45.16 25.29 -1.09
C MET A 8 -44.23 24.24 -0.47
N ASN A 9 -44.76 23.36 0.40
CA ASN A 9 -43.98 22.27 0.96
C ASN A 9 -43.67 21.15 -0.07
N SER A 10 -44.52 20.94 -1.07
CA SER A 10 -44.27 19.94 -2.13
C SER A 10 -43.21 20.44 -3.15
N VAL A 11 -43.13 21.76 -3.38
CA VAL A 11 -42.15 22.33 -4.29
C VAL A 11 -40.78 22.44 -3.60
N LEU A 12 -40.73 22.63 -2.26
CA LEU A 12 -39.49 22.67 -1.51
C LEU A 12 -38.86 21.27 -1.33
N PHE A 13 -39.67 20.21 -1.31
CA PHE A 13 -39.19 18.80 -1.27
C PHE A 13 -38.71 18.31 -2.65
N LEU A 14 -39.19 18.90 -3.75
CA LEU A 14 -38.72 18.59 -5.12
C LEU A 14 -37.42 19.33 -5.49
N LEU A 15 -37.03 20.40 -4.78
CA LEU A 15 -35.78 21.13 -5.01
C LEU A 15 -34.60 20.61 -4.17
N LEU A 16 -34.84 19.74 -3.17
CA LEU A 16 -33.79 19.06 -2.39
C LEU A 16 -33.44 17.65 -2.90
N ALA A 17 -34.13 17.16 -3.91
CA ALA A 17 -33.89 15.85 -4.53
C ALA A 17 -33.00 15.89 -5.79
N GLY A 18 -32.34 16.99 -6.07
CA GLY A 18 -31.75 17.24 -7.38
C GLY A 18 -30.30 17.65 -7.42
N VAL A 19 -29.43 17.16 -6.53
CA VAL A 19 -27.98 17.10 -6.84
C VAL A 19 -27.42 15.81 -6.22
N ALA A 20 -27.96 14.67 -6.62
CA ALA A 20 -27.12 13.51 -6.79
C ALA A 20 -26.28 13.83 -8.03
N ALA A 21 -25.04 14.25 -7.87
CA ALA A 21 -24.11 14.32 -8.99
C ALA A 21 -24.19 12.95 -9.66
N ALA A 22 -24.73 12.91 -10.88
CA ALA A 22 -24.83 11.67 -11.65
C ALA A 22 -23.40 11.17 -11.79
N GLN A 23 -23.07 10.06 -11.15
CA GLN A 23 -21.80 9.38 -11.39
C GLN A 23 -21.73 9.11 -12.89
N THR A 24 -20.66 9.58 -13.53
CA THR A 24 -20.51 9.38 -14.96
C THR A 24 -19.97 7.98 -15.17
N ASN A 25 -20.63 7.20 -16.01
CA ASN A 25 -20.22 5.83 -16.32
C ASN A 25 -19.02 5.85 -17.28
N ILE A 26 -18.02 5.03 -17.02
CA ILE A 26 -16.81 4.88 -17.80
C ILE A 26 -16.72 3.40 -18.17
N THR A 27 -16.51 3.10 -19.46
CA THR A 27 -16.28 1.74 -19.92
C THR A 27 -14.83 1.61 -20.42
N ILE A 28 -14.18 0.52 -20.05
CA ILE A 28 -12.84 0.17 -20.51
C ILE A 28 -12.97 -1.11 -21.30
N HIS A 29 -12.79 -1.02 -22.62
CA HIS A 29 -12.73 -2.16 -23.52
C HIS A 29 -11.28 -2.54 -23.75
N GLY A 30 -10.93 -3.80 -23.61
CA GLY A 30 -9.57 -4.25 -23.78
C GLY A 30 -9.43 -5.50 -24.63
N GLU A 31 -8.34 -5.57 -25.39
CA GLU A 31 -7.88 -6.77 -26.09
C GLU A 31 -6.52 -7.19 -25.53
N VAL A 32 -6.36 -8.50 -25.21
CA VAL A 32 -5.12 -9.07 -24.68
C VAL A 32 -4.75 -10.30 -25.50
N VAL A 33 -3.79 -10.18 -26.40
CA VAL A 33 -3.49 -11.16 -27.48
C VAL A 33 -3.28 -12.60 -26.99
N ASN A 34 -2.68 -12.81 -25.82
CA ASN A 34 -2.46 -14.14 -25.25
C ASN A 34 -2.95 -14.23 -23.78
N GLY A 35 -4.10 -13.57 -23.52
CA GLY A 35 -4.67 -13.45 -22.17
C GLY A 35 -5.93 -14.28 -21.92
N ALA A 36 -6.43 -15.03 -22.89
CA ALA A 36 -7.69 -15.79 -22.75
C ALA A 36 -7.72 -16.62 -21.46
N GLY A 37 -8.83 -16.53 -20.72
CA GLY A 37 -9.03 -17.22 -19.44
C GLY A 37 -8.36 -16.57 -18.23
N LYS A 38 -7.58 -15.48 -18.40
CA LYS A 38 -6.99 -14.75 -17.29
C LYS A 38 -7.99 -13.76 -16.70
N GLU A 39 -7.88 -13.51 -15.39
CA GLU A 39 -8.70 -12.51 -14.72
C GLU A 39 -8.07 -11.11 -14.86
N VAL A 40 -8.93 -10.14 -15.10
CA VAL A 40 -8.59 -8.71 -15.15
C VAL A 40 -9.27 -8.01 -13.98
N TYR A 41 -8.50 -7.19 -13.28
CA TYR A 41 -8.96 -6.41 -12.15
C TYR A 41 -8.71 -4.94 -12.40
N LEU A 42 -9.64 -4.11 -11.98
CA LEU A 42 -9.51 -2.65 -11.99
C LEU A 42 -9.57 -2.14 -10.56
N TYR A 43 -8.55 -1.40 -10.16
CA TYR A 43 -8.46 -0.80 -8.83
C TYR A 43 -8.32 0.71 -8.91
N HIS A 44 -8.64 1.38 -7.81
CA HIS A 44 -8.20 2.75 -7.55
C HIS A 44 -7.71 2.87 -6.10
N TYR A 45 -6.93 3.92 -5.81
CA TYR A 45 -6.60 4.25 -4.42
C TYR A 45 -7.75 5.03 -3.78
N THR A 46 -8.18 4.62 -2.59
CA THR A 46 -9.22 5.33 -1.83
C THR A 46 -8.75 6.72 -1.38
N ASP A 47 -7.45 6.85 -1.13
CA ASP A 47 -6.74 8.09 -0.86
C ASP A 47 -5.22 7.89 -0.99
N MET A 48 -4.49 8.99 -1.19
CA MET A 48 -3.03 8.94 -1.39
C MET A 48 -2.23 8.93 -0.08
N LEU A 49 -2.88 9.07 1.07
CA LEU A 49 -2.20 8.98 2.36
C LEU A 49 -2.04 7.52 2.79
N THR A 50 -3.10 6.74 2.71
CA THR A 50 -3.07 5.31 3.06
C THR A 50 -2.68 4.43 1.87
N ARG A 51 -2.90 4.89 0.63
CA ARG A 51 -2.75 4.14 -0.63
C ARG A 51 -3.47 2.79 -0.59
N THR A 52 -4.61 2.76 0.09
CA THR A 52 -5.42 1.55 0.15
C THR A 52 -6.11 1.35 -1.20
N GLU A 53 -5.86 0.20 -1.81
CA GLU A 53 -6.51 -0.20 -3.05
C GLU A 53 -7.94 -0.65 -2.79
N GLU A 54 -8.85 -0.21 -3.64
CA GLU A 54 -10.24 -0.65 -3.68
C GLU A 54 -10.55 -1.22 -5.05
N LEU A 55 -11.14 -2.42 -5.08
CA LEU A 55 -11.56 -3.06 -6.32
C LEU A 55 -12.76 -2.30 -6.88
N VAL A 56 -12.61 -1.79 -8.11
CA VAL A 56 -13.67 -1.09 -8.85
C VAL A 56 -14.51 -2.08 -9.63
N ASP A 57 -13.86 -2.97 -10.40
CA ASP A 57 -14.52 -3.99 -11.21
C ASP A 57 -13.53 -5.13 -11.53
N GLN A 58 -14.09 -6.28 -11.94
CA GLN A 58 -13.29 -7.44 -12.36
C GLN A 58 -14.04 -8.26 -13.43
N THR A 59 -13.29 -8.88 -14.33
CA THR A 59 -13.84 -9.76 -15.36
C THR A 59 -12.80 -10.80 -15.78
N THR A 60 -13.21 -11.78 -16.59
CA THR A 60 -12.32 -12.76 -17.21
C THR A 60 -12.19 -12.47 -18.70
N ILE A 61 -10.96 -12.52 -19.24
CA ILE A 61 -10.71 -12.36 -20.67
C ILE A 61 -11.35 -13.53 -21.44
N GLY A 62 -12.22 -13.21 -22.37
CA GLY A 62 -12.90 -14.21 -23.18
C GLY A 62 -11.98 -14.93 -24.18
N ASP A 63 -12.49 -16.02 -24.78
CA ASP A 63 -11.79 -16.76 -25.85
C ASP A 63 -11.50 -15.90 -27.09
N ASN A 64 -12.25 -14.82 -27.27
CA ASN A 64 -12.03 -13.79 -28.29
C ASN A 64 -10.93 -12.78 -27.91
N HIS A 65 -10.23 -12.99 -26.79
CA HIS A 65 -9.19 -12.14 -26.24
C HIS A 65 -9.65 -10.78 -25.74
N ASN A 66 -10.97 -10.52 -25.62
CA ASN A 66 -11.51 -9.25 -25.19
C ASN A 66 -12.04 -9.30 -23.77
N PHE A 67 -12.06 -8.11 -23.13
CA PHE A 67 -12.72 -7.89 -21.84
C PHE A 67 -13.41 -6.52 -21.81
N GLU A 68 -14.36 -6.36 -20.89
CA GLU A 68 -15.02 -5.09 -20.58
C GLU A 68 -15.03 -4.89 -19.07
N LEU A 69 -14.63 -3.69 -18.62
CA LEU A 69 -14.69 -3.24 -17.23
C LEU A 69 -15.45 -1.92 -17.15
N LYS A 70 -16.12 -1.70 -16.02
CA LYS A 70 -16.90 -0.50 -15.74
C LYS A 70 -16.40 0.25 -14.54
N ALA A 71 -16.35 1.58 -14.65
CA ALA A 71 -15.91 2.45 -13.58
C ALA A 71 -16.81 3.68 -13.46
N TYR A 72 -16.73 4.33 -12.30
CA TYR A 72 -17.42 5.58 -12.03
C TYR A 72 -16.41 6.59 -11.47
N ALA A 73 -16.37 7.77 -12.04
CA ALA A 73 -15.56 8.86 -11.53
C ALA A 73 -16.28 10.20 -11.69
N ASN A 74 -16.09 11.10 -10.73
CA ASN A 74 -16.60 12.49 -10.78
C ASN A 74 -15.52 13.50 -11.18
N TYR A 75 -14.26 13.08 -11.20
CA TYR A 75 -13.06 13.84 -11.55
C TYR A 75 -12.00 12.89 -12.14
N PRO A 76 -10.98 13.39 -12.83
CA PRO A 76 -9.92 12.53 -13.33
C PRO A 76 -9.31 11.71 -12.18
N THR A 77 -9.38 10.39 -12.31
CA THR A 77 -9.02 9.44 -11.25
C THR A 77 -7.96 8.48 -11.76
N LEU A 78 -6.90 8.28 -10.97
CA LEU A 78 -5.90 7.25 -11.25
C LEU A 78 -6.48 5.88 -10.99
N MET A 79 -6.51 5.03 -12.01
CA MET A 79 -6.90 3.63 -11.89
C MET A 79 -5.74 2.73 -12.26
N MET A 80 -5.74 1.52 -11.72
CA MET A 80 -4.74 0.49 -11.98
C MET A 80 -5.44 -0.73 -12.55
N LEU A 81 -5.09 -1.11 -13.78
CA LEU A 81 -5.51 -2.35 -14.40
C LEU A 81 -4.46 -3.41 -14.12
N GLN A 82 -4.89 -4.53 -13.58
CA GLN A 82 -4.02 -5.65 -13.22
C GLN A 82 -4.48 -6.94 -13.89
N ILE A 83 -3.54 -7.67 -14.47
CA ILE A 83 -3.72 -9.03 -15.00
C ILE A 83 -2.60 -9.88 -14.40
N GLU A 84 -2.96 -10.90 -13.62
CA GLU A 84 -1.98 -11.66 -12.83
C GLU A 84 -1.12 -10.73 -11.97
N ASN A 85 0.19 -10.71 -12.23
CA ASN A 85 1.16 -9.89 -11.50
C ASN A 85 1.65 -8.66 -12.28
N TYR A 86 1.01 -8.38 -13.40
CA TYR A 86 1.32 -7.22 -14.23
C TYR A 86 0.28 -6.15 -14.02
N SER A 87 0.70 -4.92 -13.83
CA SER A 87 -0.21 -3.80 -13.67
C SER A 87 0.24 -2.57 -14.46
N GLN A 88 -0.73 -1.76 -14.85
CA GLN A 88 -0.50 -0.45 -15.44
C GLN A 88 -1.52 0.54 -14.89
N SER A 89 -1.02 1.64 -14.37
CA SER A 89 -1.87 2.75 -13.93
C SER A 89 -2.08 3.76 -15.04
N PHE A 90 -3.31 4.30 -15.12
CA PHE A 90 -3.68 5.35 -16.04
C PHE A 90 -4.84 6.18 -15.47
N PHE A 91 -5.01 7.38 -15.97
CA PHE A 91 -6.10 8.24 -15.56
C PHE A 91 -7.36 7.99 -16.41
N VAL A 92 -8.50 7.94 -15.73
CA VAL A 92 -9.80 7.96 -16.39
C VAL A 92 -10.47 9.32 -16.16
N GLU A 93 -11.07 9.90 -17.21
CA GLU A 93 -11.83 11.15 -17.16
C GLU A 93 -13.33 10.83 -17.13
N PRO A 94 -14.14 11.57 -16.35
CA PRO A 94 -15.57 11.36 -16.27
C PRO A 94 -16.25 11.37 -17.65
N GLY A 95 -17.04 10.33 -17.94
CA GLY A 95 -17.83 10.25 -19.19
C GLY A 95 -17.05 9.89 -20.44
N ARG A 96 -15.86 9.38 -20.30
CA ARG A 96 -15.02 8.92 -21.41
C ARG A 96 -14.83 7.41 -21.35
N ASP A 97 -15.05 6.74 -22.48
CA ASP A 97 -14.71 5.33 -22.64
C ASP A 97 -13.28 5.18 -23.15
N TYR A 98 -12.65 4.05 -22.81
CA TYR A 98 -11.27 3.75 -23.15
C TYR A 98 -11.18 2.44 -23.91
N GLU A 99 -10.38 2.44 -24.98
CA GLU A 99 -9.97 1.23 -25.67
C GLU A 99 -8.50 0.97 -25.41
N VAL A 100 -8.20 -0.20 -24.83
CA VAL A 100 -6.84 -0.59 -24.45
C VAL A 100 -6.44 -1.90 -25.13
N TYR A 101 -5.17 -2.01 -25.45
CA TYR A 101 -4.59 -3.16 -26.11
C TYR A 101 -3.35 -3.61 -25.35
N VAL A 102 -3.26 -4.92 -25.10
CA VAL A 102 -2.07 -5.55 -24.52
C VAL A 102 -1.48 -6.48 -25.59
N PRO A 103 -0.32 -6.14 -26.15
CA PRO A 103 0.34 -6.95 -27.17
C PRO A 103 0.75 -8.30 -26.61
N ARG A 104 1.09 -9.23 -27.49
CA ARG A 104 1.64 -10.52 -27.06
C ARG A 104 2.95 -10.30 -26.31
N PHE A 105 3.03 -10.80 -25.08
CA PHE A 105 4.25 -10.79 -24.28
C PHE A 105 4.34 -12.06 -23.44
N ASP A 106 5.50 -12.29 -22.86
CA ASP A 106 5.73 -13.41 -21.97
C ASP A 106 5.19 -13.08 -20.58
N TRP A 107 4.20 -13.86 -20.13
CA TRP A 107 3.64 -13.76 -18.78
C TRP A 107 4.62 -14.24 -17.71
N ASP A 108 5.76 -14.81 -18.13
CA ASP A 108 6.77 -15.30 -17.23
C ASP A 108 7.67 -14.19 -16.69
N ILE A 109 7.58 -13.95 -15.37
CA ILE A 109 8.39 -12.95 -14.67
C ILE A 109 9.81 -13.50 -14.46
N SER A 110 10.82 -12.66 -14.65
CA SER A 110 12.18 -13.01 -14.29
C SER A 110 12.31 -13.24 -12.78
N GLU A 111 12.80 -14.41 -12.36
CA GLU A 111 13.03 -14.79 -10.96
C GLU A 111 13.92 -13.82 -10.17
N LYS A 112 14.63 -12.93 -10.86
CA LYS A 112 15.58 -12.00 -10.25
C LYS A 112 14.93 -10.71 -9.73
N LYS A 113 13.66 -10.45 -10.06
CA LYS A 113 12.95 -9.27 -9.59
C LYS A 113 12.19 -9.54 -8.29
N ASN A 114 12.31 -8.65 -7.35
CA ASN A 114 11.50 -8.68 -6.15
C ASN A 114 10.13 -8.06 -6.46
N VAL A 115 9.17 -8.92 -6.70
CA VAL A 115 7.80 -8.59 -7.11
C VAL A 115 7.07 -7.69 -6.10
N PHE A 116 7.53 -7.63 -4.86
CA PHE A 116 6.94 -6.77 -3.82
C PHE A 116 7.38 -5.31 -3.89
N LEU A 117 8.54 -5.05 -4.49
CA LEU A 117 9.08 -3.71 -4.58
C LEU A 117 8.72 -3.04 -5.91
N ASP A 118 8.54 -3.84 -6.97
CA ASP A 118 8.23 -3.36 -8.31
C ASP A 118 7.24 -4.32 -8.98
N PRO A 119 5.93 -4.02 -9.00
CA PRO A 119 4.99 -4.77 -9.83
C PRO A 119 5.46 -4.71 -11.29
N GLU A 120 5.34 -5.84 -11.99
CA GLU A 120 5.71 -5.87 -13.39
C GLU A 120 4.78 -4.98 -14.19
N VAL A 121 5.35 -4.21 -15.10
CA VAL A 121 4.59 -3.28 -15.93
C VAL A 121 3.81 -4.07 -16.98
N LEU A 122 2.49 -3.92 -17.00
CA LEU A 122 1.66 -4.41 -18.08
C LEU A 122 1.90 -3.55 -19.33
N PRO A 123 2.31 -4.12 -20.48
CA PRO A 123 2.56 -3.35 -21.69
C PRO A 123 1.23 -2.93 -22.35
N LEU A 124 0.51 -2.03 -21.68
CA LEU A 124 -0.80 -1.55 -22.09
C LEU A 124 -0.66 -0.36 -23.03
N GLU A 125 -1.28 -0.45 -24.20
CA GLU A 125 -1.37 0.60 -25.19
C GLU A 125 -2.81 1.10 -25.31
N PHE A 126 -2.98 2.39 -25.55
CA PHE A 126 -4.30 2.97 -25.82
C PHE A 126 -4.57 2.99 -27.31
N VAL A 127 -5.76 2.54 -27.69
CA VAL A 127 -6.20 2.51 -29.10
C VAL A 127 -7.01 3.77 -29.40
N ASN A 128 -6.79 4.36 -30.58
CA ASN A 128 -7.57 5.52 -31.08
C ASN A 128 -7.61 6.74 -30.14
N MET A 129 -6.54 6.98 -29.39
CA MET A 129 -6.52 8.05 -28.40
C MET A 129 -6.40 9.44 -29.06
N PRO A 130 -7.29 10.40 -28.74
CA PRO A 130 -7.12 11.79 -29.17
C PRO A 130 -5.83 12.42 -28.65
N LYS A 131 -5.25 13.34 -29.42
CA LYS A 131 -3.97 13.98 -29.03
C LYS A 131 -4.04 14.82 -27.77
N ASP A 132 -5.22 15.28 -27.40
CA ASP A 132 -5.53 16.10 -26.22
C ASP A 132 -6.09 15.29 -25.05
N GLU A 133 -6.08 13.96 -25.16
CA GLU A 133 -6.48 13.06 -24.11
C GLU A 133 -5.44 13.07 -22.98
N LEU A 134 -5.93 12.97 -21.73
CA LEU A 134 -5.13 13.17 -20.51
C LEU A 134 -3.90 12.25 -20.44
N ASN A 135 -4.05 10.94 -20.70
CA ASN A 135 -2.93 9.99 -20.64
C ASN A 135 -1.90 10.26 -21.76
N GLY A 136 -2.36 10.67 -22.95
CA GLY A 136 -1.48 11.09 -24.02
C GLY A 136 -0.69 12.36 -23.69
N LEU A 137 -1.32 13.32 -23.07
CA LEU A 137 -0.66 14.54 -22.58
C LEU A 137 0.38 14.22 -21.49
N ILE A 138 0.02 13.36 -20.54
CA ILE A 138 0.90 12.92 -19.44
C ILE A 138 2.10 12.15 -20.02
N SER A 139 1.86 11.17 -20.88
CA SER A 139 2.92 10.37 -21.51
C SER A 139 3.92 11.24 -22.29
N ASN A 140 3.42 12.23 -23.04
CA ASN A 140 4.30 13.19 -23.71
C ASN A 140 5.16 13.99 -22.73
N TYR A 141 4.54 14.50 -21.64
CA TYR A 141 5.26 15.22 -20.60
C TYR A 141 6.34 14.35 -19.94
N GLU A 142 5.97 13.13 -19.55
CA GLU A 142 6.89 12.18 -18.90
C GLU A 142 8.05 11.81 -19.83
N ALA A 143 7.78 11.59 -21.13
CA ALA A 143 8.82 11.33 -22.13
C ALA A 143 9.80 12.51 -22.26
N VAL A 144 9.29 13.75 -22.25
CA VAL A 144 10.15 14.96 -22.28
C VAL A 144 11.03 15.03 -21.04
N VAL A 145 10.46 14.78 -19.84
CA VAL A 145 11.21 14.80 -18.59
C VAL A 145 12.24 13.68 -18.55
N ALA A 146 11.84 12.45 -18.88
CA ALA A 146 12.72 11.27 -18.87
C ALA A 146 13.91 11.45 -19.83
N GLN A 147 13.64 11.88 -21.07
CA GLN A 147 14.70 12.13 -22.05
C GLN A 147 15.67 13.21 -21.57
N TYR A 148 15.16 14.32 -21.02
CA TYR A 148 16.00 15.38 -20.49
C TYR A 148 16.88 14.91 -19.33
N LEU A 149 16.32 14.15 -18.40
CA LEU A 149 17.04 13.60 -17.25
C LEU A 149 18.12 12.59 -17.68
N ASP A 150 17.85 11.77 -18.70
CA ASP A 150 18.83 10.82 -19.22
C ASP A 150 19.99 11.54 -19.94
N ASP A 151 19.69 12.49 -20.82
CA ASP A 151 20.69 13.32 -21.51
C ASP A 151 21.61 14.08 -20.53
N HIS A 152 21.10 14.41 -19.34
CA HIS A 152 21.80 15.20 -18.34
C HIS A 152 22.04 14.45 -17.04
N ARG A 153 22.00 13.10 -17.06
CA ARG A 153 22.01 12.22 -15.87
C ARG A 153 23.06 12.56 -14.83
N ILE A 154 24.29 12.88 -15.26
CA ILE A 154 25.40 13.22 -14.36
C ILE A 154 25.08 14.46 -13.51
N PHE A 155 24.33 15.43 -14.04
CA PHE A 155 24.01 16.69 -13.37
C PHE A 155 22.82 16.59 -12.40
N PHE A 156 22.13 15.45 -12.40
CA PHE A 156 21.04 15.13 -11.45
C PHE A 156 21.44 14.03 -10.46
N ASP A 157 22.60 13.39 -10.63
CA ASP A 157 23.08 12.33 -9.74
C ASP A 157 23.50 12.94 -8.38
N ALA A 158 22.88 12.47 -7.31
CA ALA A 158 23.15 12.92 -5.93
C ALA A 158 24.64 12.78 -5.54
N ARG A 159 25.36 11.81 -6.12
CA ARG A 159 26.80 11.60 -5.87
C ARG A 159 27.67 12.75 -6.41
N PHE A 160 27.21 13.48 -7.40
CA PHE A 160 27.94 14.57 -8.06
C PHE A 160 27.43 15.98 -7.69
N ARG A 161 26.58 16.11 -6.69
CA ARG A 161 25.84 17.33 -6.33
C ARG A 161 25.00 17.85 -7.50
N PRO A 162 23.68 17.58 -7.49
CA PRO A 162 22.76 18.04 -8.52
C PRO A 162 22.90 19.54 -8.77
N GLN A 163 22.86 19.96 -10.05
CA GLN A 163 23.08 21.35 -10.43
C GLN A 163 21.77 22.02 -10.83
N LYS A 164 21.32 22.96 -10.03
CA LYS A 164 20.04 23.65 -10.20
C LYS A 164 19.82 24.23 -11.60
N ARG A 165 20.87 24.75 -12.25
CA ARG A 165 20.78 25.32 -13.62
C ARG A 165 20.20 24.36 -14.65
N TYR A 166 20.49 23.05 -14.52
CA TYR A 166 19.93 22.04 -15.42
C TYR A 166 18.45 21.78 -15.11
N PHE A 167 18.05 21.90 -13.86
CA PHE A 167 16.62 21.86 -13.50
C PHE A 167 15.88 23.07 -14.07
N ASP A 168 16.43 24.28 -13.95
CA ASP A 168 15.82 25.47 -14.51
C ASP A 168 15.71 25.35 -16.07
N SER A 169 16.69 24.72 -16.74
CA SER A 169 16.61 24.39 -18.17
C SER A 169 15.56 23.32 -18.49
N LEU A 170 15.36 22.32 -17.60
CA LEU A 170 14.28 21.35 -17.73
C LEU A 170 12.91 22.05 -17.69
N GLU A 171 12.68 22.99 -16.74
CA GLU A 171 11.43 23.76 -16.69
C GLU A 171 11.14 24.49 -18.01
N VAL A 172 12.17 25.05 -18.66
CA VAL A 172 12.05 25.69 -19.99
C VAL A 172 11.74 24.66 -21.10
N GLU A 173 12.42 23.51 -21.08
CA GLU A 173 12.18 22.45 -22.09
C GLU A 173 10.77 21.88 -21.99
N VAL A 174 10.29 21.65 -20.75
CA VAL A 174 8.90 21.23 -20.50
C VAL A 174 7.91 22.26 -20.97
N ALA A 175 8.13 23.56 -20.68
CA ALA A 175 7.23 24.62 -21.14
C ALA A 175 7.15 24.69 -22.68
N LYS A 176 8.22 24.31 -23.39
CA LYS A 176 8.30 24.29 -24.85
C LYS A 176 7.64 23.06 -25.48
N LYS A 177 7.95 21.86 -24.96
CA LYS A 177 7.54 20.58 -25.57
C LYS A 177 6.24 19.98 -25.02
N ALA A 178 5.89 20.33 -23.79
CA ALA A 178 4.65 19.95 -23.12
C ALA A 178 3.99 21.20 -22.49
N PRO A 179 3.54 22.19 -23.29
CA PRO A 179 2.97 23.43 -22.79
C PRO A 179 1.69 23.19 -21.99
N ASP A 180 1.21 24.23 -21.29
CA ASP A 180 -0.09 24.20 -20.67
C ASP A 180 -1.20 24.08 -21.72
N THR A 181 -2.22 23.31 -21.37
CA THR A 181 -3.38 23.04 -22.20
C THR A 181 -4.66 23.57 -21.54
N ARG A 182 -5.81 23.34 -22.18
CA ARG A 182 -7.12 23.58 -21.57
C ARG A 182 -7.49 22.59 -20.47
N ASN A 183 -6.77 21.46 -20.39
CA ASN A 183 -6.97 20.47 -19.35
C ASN A 183 -6.27 20.92 -18.06
N GLU A 184 -7.05 21.47 -17.13
CA GLU A 184 -6.51 21.98 -15.86
C GLU A 184 -5.90 20.89 -14.98
N PHE A 185 -6.40 19.64 -15.07
CA PHE A 185 -5.82 18.54 -14.33
C PHE A 185 -4.41 18.25 -14.83
N PHE A 186 -4.18 18.19 -16.13
CA PHE A 186 -2.86 18.03 -16.71
C PHE A 186 -1.88 19.16 -16.30
N ASN A 187 -2.34 20.41 -16.29
CA ASN A 187 -1.49 21.52 -15.87
C ASN A 187 -1.10 21.41 -14.37
N ARG A 188 -2.04 20.93 -13.51
CA ARG A 188 -1.73 20.66 -12.10
C ARG A 188 -0.79 19.44 -11.97
N TYR A 189 -1.00 18.40 -12.75
CA TYR A 189 -0.11 17.22 -12.81
C TYR A 189 1.34 17.66 -13.01
N LYS A 190 1.64 18.39 -14.09
CA LYS A 190 2.99 18.90 -14.37
C LYS A 190 3.54 19.75 -13.22
N ARG A 191 2.70 20.65 -12.70
CA ARG A 191 3.09 21.56 -11.62
C ARG A 191 3.56 20.82 -10.37
N TYR A 192 2.84 19.79 -9.94
CA TYR A 192 3.20 19.04 -8.73
C TYR A 192 4.30 18.02 -8.98
N GLN A 193 4.38 17.43 -10.17
CA GLN A 193 5.49 16.55 -10.54
C GLN A 193 6.84 17.31 -10.56
N LEU A 194 6.88 18.48 -11.20
CA LEU A 194 8.09 19.32 -11.18
C LEU A 194 8.43 19.83 -9.78
N ALA A 195 7.43 20.17 -8.97
CA ALA A 195 7.65 20.58 -7.58
C ALA A 195 8.22 19.43 -6.73
N SER A 196 7.70 18.22 -6.90
CA SER A 196 8.21 17.01 -6.24
C SER A 196 9.66 16.72 -6.63
N LEU A 197 9.98 16.76 -7.92
CA LEU A 197 11.34 16.55 -8.42
C LEU A 197 12.31 17.63 -7.88
N LYS A 198 11.90 18.89 -7.91
CA LYS A 198 12.69 20.02 -7.38
C LYS A 198 13.01 19.87 -5.91
N TYR A 199 12.02 19.43 -5.12
CA TYR A 199 12.18 19.18 -3.70
C TYR A 199 13.08 17.97 -3.41
N SER A 200 12.87 16.86 -4.10
CA SER A 200 13.67 15.63 -3.96
C SER A 200 15.14 15.83 -4.32
N LEU A 201 15.44 16.70 -5.27
CA LEU A 201 16.81 17.08 -5.65
C LEU A 201 17.41 18.17 -4.74
N HIS A 202 16.71 18.60 -3.70
CA HIS A 202 17.12 19.65 -2.75
C HIS A 202 17.42 21.01 -3.41
N PHE A 203 16.80 21.32 -4.55
CA PHE A 203 16.94 22.61 -5.23
C PHE A 203 16.10 23.71 -4.59
N ASP A 204 15.17 23.33 -3.74
CA ASP A 204 14.38 24.29 -2.97
C ASP A 204 14.08 23.77 -1.55
N SER A 205 13.85 24.67 -0.62
CA SER A 205 13.60 24.35 0.78
C SER A 205 12.12 23.99 1.00
N ARG A 206 11.86 23.14 2.02
CA ARG A 206 10.48 22.86 2.45
C ARG A 206 9.69 24.15 2.72
N ARG A 207 10.32 25.16 3.32
CA ARG A 207 9.69 26.46 3.59
C ARG A 207 9.17 27.11 2.31
N ASN A 208 9.99 27.16 1.28
CA ASN A 208 9.60 27.78 0.00
C ASN A 208 8.52 26.97 -0.69
N MET A 209 8.62 25.62 -0.65
CA MET A 209 7.60 24.73 -1.21
C MET A 209 6.25 24.90 -0.51
N VAL A 210 6.22 24.93 0.83
CA VAL A 210 4.99 25.16 1.59
C VAL A 210 4.41 26.52 1.27
N ASN A 211 5.23 27.58 1.27
CA ASN A 211 4.73 28.94 0.96
C ASN A 211 4.15 29.07 -0.45
N ARG A 212 4.71 28.33 -1.43
CA ARG A 212 4.32 28.44 -2.84
C ARG A 212 3.12 27.55 -3.21
N TYR A 213 3.01 26.36 -2.60
CA TYR A 213 2.08 25.34 -3.05
C TYR A 213 1.01 24.94 -2.04
N ILE A 214 1.21 25.22 -0.75
CA ILE A 214 0.32 24.75 0.32
C ILE A 214 -0.33 25.93 1.05
N LYS A 215 0.49 26.94 1.41
CA LYS A 215 0.02 28.06 2.19
C LYS A 215 -1.06 28.84 1.44
N ASP A 216 -2.17 29.13 2.12
CA ASP A 216 -3.30 29.88 1.60
C ASP A 216 -3.95 29.29 0.33
N GLN A 217 -3.72 27.98 0.09
CA GLN A 217 -4.33 27.19 -0.99
C GLN A 217 -5.28 26.14 -0.41
N PRO A 218 -6.34 25.75 -1.13
CA PRO A 218 -7.19 24.63 -0.73
C PRO A 218 -6.39 23.31 -0.78
N ILE A 219 -6.70 22.37 0.12
CA ILE A 219 -6.14 21.02 0.07
C ILE A 219 -6.92 20.23 -1.00
N LEU A 220 -6.20 19.69 -1.97
CA LEU A 220 -6.78 18.94 -3.09
C LEU A 220 -6.76 17.44 -2.78
N TYR A 221 -7.61 16.98 -1.87
CA TYR A 221 -7.65 15.59 -1.39
C TYR A 221 -7.85 14.55 -2.49
N TYR A 222 -8.52 14.93 -3.60
CA TYR A 222 -8.84 14.07 -4.74
C TYR A 222 -7.87 14.24 -5.92
N ASP A 223 -6.79 15.00 -5.74
CA ASP A 223 -5.74 15.14 -6.74
C ASP A 223 -4.51 14.33 -6.28
N ASP A 224 -4.30 13.19 -6.90
CA ASP A 224 -3.28 12.21 -6.52
C ASP A 224 -1.88 12.83 -6.53
N ASN A 225 -1.62 13.74 -7.48
CA ASN A 225 -0.31 14.38 -7.60
C ASN A 225 -0.08 15.41 -6.51
N TYR A 226 -1.11 16.21 -6.19
CA TYR A 226 -1.04 17.13 -5.07
C TYR A 226 -0.82 16.39 -3.76
N MET A 227 -1.60 15.33 -3.50
CA MET A 227 -1.50 14.57 -2.25
C MET A 227 -0.18 13.81 -2.15
N SER A 228 0.32 13.24 -3.24
CA SER A 228 1.64 12.61 -3.29
C SER A 228 2.76 13.61 -2.98
N PHE A 229 2.69 14.80 -3.59
CA PHE A 229 3.60 15.91 -3.27
C PHE A 229 3.48 16.35 -1.80
N PHE A 230 2.27 16.50 -1.28
CA PHE A 230 2.01 16.84 0.12
C PHE A 230 2.64 15.81 1.07
N CYS A 231 2.36 14.52 0.85
CA CYS A 231 2.91 13.43 1.66
C CYS A 231 4.44 13.41 1.63
N THR A 232 5.05 13.63 0.46
CA THR A 232 6.52 13.73 0.33
C THR A 232 7.08 14.93 1.09
N LEU A 233 6.43 16.08 0.99
CA LEU A 233 6.86 17.34 1.62
C LEU A 233 6.83 17.26 3.15
N PHE A 234 5.85 16.56 3.71
CA PHE A 234 5.68 16.39 5.14
C PHE A 234 6.13 15.04 5.70
N ALA A 235 6.70 14.15 4.87
CA ALA A 235 7.23 12.87 5.31
C ALA A 235 8.21 13.02 6.49
N ASN A 236 8.03 12.20 7.50
CA ASN A 236 8.85 12.16 8.72
C ASN A 236 8.94 13.52 9.48
N THR A 237 8.05 14.47 9.18
CA THR A 237 8.15 15.84 9.75
C THR A 237 7.95 15.85 11.26
N LEU A 238 7.02 15.04 11.78
CA LEU A 238 6.67 14.99 13.20
C LEU A 238 7.00 13.64 13.83
N SER A 239 6.94 12.55 13.08
CA SER A 239 7.18 11.20 13.60
C SER A 239 8.58 11.02 14.21
N LYS A 240 9.58 11.71 13.68
CA LYS A 240 10.95 11.71 14.20
C LYS A 240 11.27 12.89 15.14
N GLY A 241 10.26 13.69 15.48
CA GLY A 241 10.46 14.94 16.19
C GLY A 241 10.87 16.09 15.27
N THR A 242 11.02 17.29 15.87
CA THR A 242 11.46 18.51 15.17
C THR A 242 12.65 19.10 15.88
N THR A 243 13.29 20.13 15.28
CA THR A 243 14.37 20.86 15.93
C THR A 243 13.96 21.56 17.25
N LYS A 244 12.65 21.83 17.40
CA LYS A 244 12.10 22.51 18.59
C LYS A 244 11.45 21.53 19.57
N ILE A 245 10.90 20.41 19.07
CA ILE A 245 10.18 19.43 19.87
C ILE A 245 10.81 18.06 19.61
N PRO A 246 11.55 17.52 20.58
CA PRO A 246 12.20 16.24 20.42
C PRO A 246 11.19 15.08 20.40
N ILE A 247 11.58 13.95 19.78
CA ILE A 247 10.73 12.78 19.59
C ILE A 247 10.12 12.25 20.89
N TRP A 248 10.89 12.21 21.97
CA TRP A 248 10.42 11.73 23.29
C TRP A 248 9.27 12.58 23.84
N GLN A 249 9.27 13.89 23.56
CA GLN A 249 8.19 14.79 24.00
C GLN A 249 6.94 14.59 23.16
N MET A 250 7.07 14.41 21.84
CA MET A 250 5.93 14.07 20.98
C MET A 250 5.34 12.72 21.37
N ALA A 251 6.19 11.69 21.56
CA ALA A 251 5.76 10.38 22.00
C ALA A 251 5.03 10.44 23.36
N ARG A 252 5.52 11.24 24.30
CA ARG A 252 4.85 11.45 25.58
C ARG A 252 3.42 11.99 25.42
N TRP A 253 3.20 12.94 24.51
CA TRP A 253 1.85 13.46 24.26
C TRP A 253 0.95 12.41 23.60
N VAL A 254 1.48 11.67 22.62
CA VAL A 254 0.74 10.61 21.93
C VAL A 254 0.39 9.48 22.90
N ASN A 255 1.36 8.92 23.62
CA ASN A 255 1.16 7.79 24.54
C ASN A 255 0.24 8.15 25.73
N ASN A 256 0.10 9.46 26.07
CA ASN A 256 -0.83 9.94 27.08
C ASN A 256 -2.10 10.59 26.49
N LEU A 257 -2.37 10.42 25.21
CA LEU A 257 -3.56 10.89 24.48
C LEU A 257 -3.84 12.39 24.66
N LYS A 258 -2.79 13.22 24.68
CA LYS A 258 -2.87 14.68 24.83
C LYS A 258 -3.08 15.37 23.49
N VAL A 259 -4.25 15.13 22.85
CA VAL A 259 -4.57 15.59 21.49
C VAL A 259 -4.39 17.11 21.32
N ASP A 260 -5.04 17.89 22.19
CA ASP A 260 -5.04 19.35 22.06
C ASP A 260 -3.62 19.92 22.25
N VAL A 261 -2.89 19.42 23.27
CA VAL A 261 -1.50 19.80 23.52
C VAL A 261 -0.60 19.44 22.32
N TYR A 262 -0.79 18.24 21.73
CA TYR A 262 -0.04 17.79 20.55
C TYR A 262 -0.28 18.74 19.38
N LEU A 263 -1.55 18.96 19.00
CA LEU A 263 -1.91 19.82 17.87
C LEU A 263 -1.50 21.28 18.09
N ASP A 264 -1.67 21.84 19.26
CA ASP A 264 -1.28 23.23 19.57
C ASP A 264 0.23 23.40 19.54
N SER A 265 0.97 22.43 20.11
CA SER A 265 2.43 22.47 20.15
C SER A 265 3.05 22.41 18.75
N ILE A 266 2.55 21.54 17.87
CA ILE A 266 3.06 21.45 16.48
C ILE A 266 2.63 22.69 15.66
N GLY A 267 1.53 23.37 16.02
CA GLY A 267 1.05 24.60 15.42
C GLY A 267 1.95 25.82 15.65
N ILE A 268 2.96 25.73 16.53
CA ILE A 268 4.00 26.72 16.70
C ILE A 268 4.87 26.84 15.43
N ASP A 269 4.98 25.74 14.66
CA ASP A 269 5.64 25.80 13.34
C ASP A 269 4.77 26.63 12.38
N THR A 270 5.35 27.72 11.90
CA THR A 270 4.65 28.64 10.98
C THR A 270 4.25 28.02 9.65
N LEU A 271 4.89 26.90 9.26
CA LEU A 271 4.58 26.18 8.02
C LEU A 271 3.27 25.37 8.11
N ILE A 272 2.89 24.97 9.31
CA ILE A 272 1.68 24.17 9.59
C ILE A 272 0.73 24.90 10.54
N ARG A 273 0.75 26.23 10.52
CA ARG A 273 -0.14 27.07 11.37
C ARG A 273 -1.61 26.93 10.96
N ASN A 274 -1.88 26.76 9.66
CA ASN A 274 -3.25 26.49 9.20
C ASN A 274 -3.77 25.21 9.84
N GLU A 275 -4.93 25.26 10.47
CA GLU A 275 -5.47 24.14 11.26
C GLU A 275 -5.73 22.89 10.41
N GLN A 276 -6.28 23.05 9.20
CA GLN A 276 -6.56 21.95 8.30
C GLN A 276 -5.27 21.27 7.82
N VAL A 277 -4.27 22.05 7.39
CA VAL A 277 -2.95 21.52 7.02
C VAL A 277 -2.28 20.84 8.21
N ARG A 278 -2.32 21.46 9.40
CA ARG A 278 -1.74 20.90 10.63
C ARG A 278 -2.33 19.57 11.02
N GLU A 279 -3.65 19.44 10.99
CA GLU A 279 -4.34 18.21 11.32
C GLU A 279 -4.02 17.09 10.32
N LEU A 280 -3.97 17.41 9.02
CA LEU A 280 -3.56 16.44 7.98
C LEU A 280 -2.13 15.97 8.18
N VAL A 281 -1.18 16.87 8.45
CA VAL A 281 0.22 16.55 8.76
C VAL A 281 0.30 15.70 10.04
N ALA A 282 -0.54 15.99 11.05
CA ALA A 282 -0.59 15.20 12.27
C ALA A 282 -1.08 13.77 12.02
N LEU A 283 -2.10 13.59 11.18
CA LEU A 283 -2.60 12.26 10.80
C LEU A 283 -1.53 11.46 10.05
N GLN A 284 -0.84 12.07 9.08
CA GLN A 284 0.28 11.44 8.38
C GLN A 284 1.39 11.03 9.35
N ALA A 285 1.81 11.92 10.23
CA ALA A 285 2.88 11.65 11.18
C ALA A 285 2.51 10.56 12.20
N LEU A 286 1.27 10.49 12.63
CA LEU A 286 0.78 9.41 13.50
C LEU A 286 0.78 8.06 12.78
N GLN A 287 0.37 8.01 11.51
CA GLN A 287 0.50 6.80 10.70
C GLN A 287 1.95 6.32 10.61
N GLU A 288 2.91 7.24 10.35
CA GLU A 288 4.34 6.93 10.33
C GLU A 288 4.86 6.48 11.71
N SER A 289 4.34 7.07 12.79
CA SER A 289 4.75 6.78 14.18
C SER A 289 4.36 5.37 14.65
N PHE A 290 3.31 4.79 14.07
CA PHE A 290 2.86 3.42 14.37
C PHE A 290 3.99 2.40 14.19
N TYR A 291 4.86 2.62 13.22
CA TYR A 291 5.99 1.75 12.90
C TYR A 291 7.28 2.10 13.67
N GLN A 292 7.15 2.87 14.77
CA GLN A 292 8.28 3.26 15.65
C GLN A 292 8.02 2.88 17.11
N PRO A 293 7.86 1.57 17.43
CA PRO A 293 7.41 1.09 18.75
C PRO A 293 8.37 1.43 19.88
N ASN A 294 9.62 1.75 19.60
CA ASN A 294 10.61 2.20 20.61
C ASN A 294 10.23 3.55 21.26
N TYR A 295 9.38 4.34 20.62
CA TYR A 295 8.95 5.65 21.11
C TYR A 295 7.44 5.72 21.31
N TYR A 296 6.67 5.16 20.37
CA TYR A 296 5.22 5.27 20.31
C TYR A 296 4.56 3.92 20.57
N GLU A 297 3.65 3.87 21.52
CA GLU A 297 2.82 2.69 21.74
C GLU A 297 1.79 2.56 20.59
N PRO A 298 1.82 1.50 19.76
CA PRO A 298 0.96 1.38 18.58
C PRO A 298 -0.54 1.55 18.90
N SER A 299 -1.02 0.97 20.02
CA SER A 299 -2.41 1.13 20.47
C SER A 299 -2.75 2.60 20.77
N LYS A 300 -1.83 3.35 21.37
CA LYS A 300 -2.02 4.77 21.69
C LYS A 300 -1.97 5.65 20.44
N VAL A 301 -1.18 5.27 19.45
CA VAL A 301 -1.20 5.93 18.14
C VAL A 301 -2.57 5.80 17.49
N VAL A 302 -3.17 4.60 17.50
CA VAL A 302 -4.51 4.36 16.97
C VAL A 302 -5.57 5.12 17.75
N ASP A 303 -5.50 5.12 19.10
CA ASP A 303 -6.39 5.91 19.96
C ASP A 303 -6.29 7.41 19.64
N MET A 304 -5.06 7.92 19.44
CA MET A 304 -4.80 9.32 19.11
C MET A 304 -5.41 9.71 17.76
N ILE A 305 -5.24 8.87 16.71
CA ILE A 305 -5.86 9.07 15.38
C ILE A 305 -7.38 9.06 15.51
N THR A 306 -7.94 8.14 16.31
CA THR A 306 -9.38 8.05 16.59
C THR A 306 -9.92 9.33 17.23
N LEU A 307 -9.21 9.85 18.22
CA LEU A 307 -9.60 11.08 18.91
C LEU A 307 -9.54 12.31 17.99
N ILE A 308 -8.49 12.43 17.16
CA ILE A 308 -8.37 13.50 16.15
C ILE A 308 -9.53 13.40 15.16
N GLY A 309 -9.77 12.23 14.58
CA GLY A 309 -10.85 12.02 13.62
C GLY A 309 -12.24 12.34 14.20
N ASN A 310 -12.50 11.96 15.45
CA ASN A 310 -13.78 12.26 16.10
C ASN A 310 -13.97 13.76 16.41
N LYS A 311 -12.90 14.46 16.80
CA LYS A 311 -12.91 15.89 17.12
C LYS A 311 -12.83 16.78 15.88
N SER A 312 -12.32 16.28 14.75
CA SER A 312 -12.11 17.05 13.54
C SER A 312 -13.40 17.73 13.05
N LYS A 313 -13.29 18.96 12.64
CA LYS A 313 -14.36 19.68 11.94
C LYS A 313 -14.35 19.47 10.43
N PHE A 314 -13.29 18.84 9.89
CA PHE A 314 -13.08 18.59 8.47
C PHE A 314 -13.60 17.19 8.11
N PRO A 315 -14.63 17.09 7.24
CA PRO A 315 -15.19 15.80 6.85
C PRO A 315 -14.15 14.82 6.27
N GLU A 316 -13.22 15.35 5.46
CA GLU A 316 -12.15 14.58 4.81
C GLU A 316 -11.23 13.94 5.86
N HIS A 317 -10.88 14.65 6.91
CA HIS A 317 -10.01 14.13 7.98
C HIS A 317 -10.70 13.05 8.81
N LYS A 318 -12.03 13.12 9.00
CA LYS A 318 -12.80 12.05 9.65
C LYS A 318 -12.74 10.76 8.85
N VAL A 319 -12.84 10.87 7.52
CA VAL A 319 -12.75 9.73 6.60
C VAL A 319 -11.31 9.18 6.58
N LEU A 320 -10.32 10.05 6.42
CA LEU A 320 -8.90 9.67 6.43
C LEU A 320 -8.51 8.98 7.74
N ALA A 321 -8.90 9.51 8.89
CA ALA A 321 -8.62 8.88 10.18
C ALA A 321 -9.17 7.45 10.25
N LYS A 322 -10.40 7.21 9.78
CA LYS A 322 -10.99 5.87 9.72
C LYS A 322 -10.20 4.93 8.79
N ARG A 323 -9.79 5.42 7.60
CA ARG A 323 -9.02 4.65 6.63
C ARG A 323 -7.62 4.32 7.15
N ILE A 324 -6.94 5.29 7.79
CA ILE A 324 -5.65 5.06 8.43
C ILE A 324 -5.78 3.96 9.49
N ILE A 325 -6.78 4.05 10.38
CA ILE A 325 -7.01 3.03 11.41
C ILE A 325 -7.28 1.66 10.78
N ALA A 326 -8.13 1.58 9.76
CA ALA A 326 -8.42 0.34 9.05
C ALA A 326 -7.15 -0.27 8.43
N ASN A 327 -6.30 0.55 7.83
CA ASN A 327 -5.04 0.13 7.23
C ASN A 327 -4.02 -0.35 8.30
N LEU A 328 -3.88 0.40 9.40
CA LEU A 328 -2.99 0.03 10.51
C LEU A 328 -3.46 -1.24 11.23
N ARG A 329 -4.77 -1.51 11.22
CA ARG A 329 -5.39 -2.68 11.84
C ARG A 329 -5.63 -3.84 10.87
N LYS A 330 -5.15 -3.76 9.64
CA LYS A 330 -5.31 -4.82 8.62
C LYS A 330 -4.78 -6.16 9.13
N LEU A 331 -3.68 -6.13 9.91
CA LEU A 331 -3.12 -7.26 10.65
C LEU A 331 -3.01 -6.92 12.15
N GLU A 332 -4.15 -6.75 12.80
CA GLU A 332 -4.21 -6.47 14.24
C GLU A 332 -4.25 -7.77 15.03
N GLU A 333 -3.46 -7.84 16.10
CA GLU A 333 -3.48 -8.97 17.01
C GLU A 333 -4.89 -9.18 17.60
N GLY A 334 -5.31 -10.43 17.68
CA GLY A 334 -6.66 -10.82 18.10
C GLY A 334 -7.73 -10.72 17.02
N LYS A 335 -7.41 -10.33 15.78
CA LYS A 335 -8.35 -10.35 14.65
C LYS A 335 -8.19 -11.63 13.84
N GLU A 336 -9.28 -12.03 13.18
CA GLU A 336 -9.24 -13.12 12.22
C GLU A 336 -8.25 -12.80 11.09
N VAL A 337 -7.43 -13.79 10.74
CA VAL A 337 -6.46 -13.65 9.65
C VAL A 337 -7.14 -13.89 8.30
N PRO A 338 -6.64 -13.30 7.21
CA PRO A 338 -7.10 -13.60 5.86
C PRO A 338 -7.01 -15.09 5.55
N THR A 339 -8.10 -15.70 5.09
CA THR A 339 -8.11 -17.12 4.73
C THR A 339 -7.49 -17.35 3.37
N PHE A 340 -6.98 -18.56 3.14
CA PHE A 340 -6.46 -19.00 1.85
C PHE A 340 -6.68 -20.49 1.65
N THR A 341 -6.60 -20.91 0.40
CA THR A 341 -6.51 -22.33 0.01
C THR A 341 -5.38 -22.45 -1.00
N LEU A 342 -4.34 -23.24 -0.66
CA LEU A 342 -3.10 -23.36 -1.44
C LEU A 342 -2.76 -24.83 -1.67
N PRO A 343 -2.08 -25.16 -2.79
CA PRO A 343 -1.63 -26.53 -3.06
C PRO A 343 -0.42 -26.90 -2.19
N ASP A 344 -0.43 -28.10 -1.65
CA ASP A 344 0.74 -28.73 -1.02
C ASP A 344 1.70 -29.33 -2.07
N VAL A 345 2.77 -29.99 -1.60
CA VAL A 345 3.78 -30.61 -2.46
C VAL A 345 3.22 -31.70 -3.38
N ASP A 346 2.12 -32.32 -3.03
CA ASP A 346 1.41 -33.32 -3.81
C ASP A 346 0.22 -32.73 -4.60
N LYS A 347 0.16 -31.39 -4.67
CA LYS A 347 -0.90 -30.58 -5.32
C LYS A 347 -2.30 -30.73 -4.70
N LYS A 348 -2.38 -31.25 -3.49
CA LYS A 348 -3.65 -31.28 -2.74
C LYS A 348 -3.89 -29.88 -2.16
N MET A 349 -5.11 -29.37 -2.34
CA MET A 349 -5.50 -28.08 -1.81
C MET A 349 -5.70 -28.13 -0.29
N VAL A 350 -5.01 -27.27 0.42
CA VAL A 350 -5.05 -27.13 1.87
C VAL A 350 -5.57 -25.73 2.22
N SER A 351 -6.65 -25.68 3.00
CA SER A 351 -7.21 -24.42 3.51
C SER A 351 -6.65 -24.11 4.89
N LEU A 352 -6.39 -22.83 5.17
CA LEU A 352 -6.03 -22.36 6.51
C LEU A 352 -7.09 -22.74 7.55
N ASP A 353 -8.38 -22.72 7.19
CA ASP A 353 -9.48 -23.11 8.09
C ASP A 353 -9.37 -24.56 8.59
N SER A 354 -8.70 -25.45 7.82
CA SER A 354 -8.46 -26.83 8.25
C SER A 354 -7.47 -26.95 9.41
N LEU A 355 -6.78 -25.87 9.74
CA LEU A 355 -5.79 -25.80 10.82
C LEU A 355 -6.36 -25.15 12.11
N LYS A 356 -7.63 -24.70 12.10
CA LYS A 356 -8.29 -24.18 13.31
C LYS A 356 -8.22 -25.16 14.45
N GLY A 357 -8.08 -24.68 15.67
CA GLY A 357 -7.84 -25.48 16.88
C GLY A 357 -6.35 -25.71 17.19
N LYS A 358 -5.45 -25.26 16.33
CA LYS A 358 -4.01 -25.35 16.53
C LYS A 358 -3.36 -23.97 16.53
N TRP A 359 -2.26 -23.85 17.24
CA TRP A 359 -1.29 -22.78 17.00
C TRP A 359 -0.64 -22.99 15.64
N VAL A 360 -0.67 -22.00 14.75
CA VAL A 360 -0.04 -22.09 13.45
C VAL A 360 1.14 -21.12 13.40
N TYR A 361 2.35 -21.69 13.38
CA TYR A 361 3.56 -20.93 13.11
C TYR A 361 3.84 -20.95 11.61
N MET A 362 3.51 -19.85 10.94
CA MET A 362 3.53 -19.76 9.49
C MET A 362 4.77 -18.98 9.00
N ALA A 363 5.49 -19.56 8.06
CA ALA A 363 6.68 -18.96 7.45
C ALA A 363 6.47 -18.74 5.95
N PHE A 364 6.72 -17.53 5.46
CA PHE A 364 6.82 -17.23 4.04
C PHE A 364 8.30 -17.22 3.65
N VAL A 365 8.67 -18.03 2.66
CA VAL A 365 10.08 -18.28 2.33
C VAL A 365 10.33 -18.43 0.83
N HIS A 366 11.59 -18.19 0.43
CA HIS A 366 12.14 -18.63 -0.85
C HIS A 366 13.15 -19.76 -0.61
N VAL A 367 12.97 -20.90 -1.27
CA VAL A 367 13.87 -22.08 -1.09
C VAL A 367 15.25 -21.89 -1.74
N GLY A 368 15.43 -20.82 -2.53
CA GLY A 368 16.73 -20.41 -3.07
C GLY A 368 17.50 -19.39 -2.20
N ASP A 369 16.87 -18.85 -1.16
CA ASP A 369 17.49 -17.84 -0.29
C ASP A 369 18.21 -18.49 0.90
N PRO A 370 19.53 -18.22 1.10
CA PRO A 370 20.29 -18.79 2.21
C PRO A 370 19.73 -18.44 3.60
N ASN A 371 19.18 -17.23 3.79
CA ASN A 371 18.60 -16.81 5.08
C ASN A 371 17.33 -17.62 5.38
N CYS A 372 16.47 -17.78 4.37
CA CYS A 372 15.28 -18.63 4.48
C CYS A 372 15.65 -20.07 4.85
N ILE A 373 16.66 -20.61 4.17
CA ILE A 373 17.13 -21.99 4.45
C ILE A 373 17.67 -22.12 5.87
N ALA A 374 18.42 -21.15 6.37
CA ALA A 374 18.95 -21.17 7.74
C ALA A 374 17.82 -21.23 8.79
N GLU A 375 16.77 -20.43 8.59
CA GLU A 375 15.61 -20.43 9.49
C GLU A 375 14.78 -21.70 9.38
N ILE A 376 14.58 -22.26 8.17
CA ILE A 376 13.94 -23.56 7.95
C ILE A 376 14.73 -24.68 8.65
N GLU A 377 16.07 -24.66 8.59
CA GLU A 377 16.92 -25.63 9.31
C GLU A 377 16.75 -25.52 10.82
N THR A 378 16.63 -24.30 11.33
CA THR A 378 16.35 -24.07 12.75
C THR A 378 14.96 -24.56 13.14
N MET A 379 13.93 -24.35 12.31
CA MET A 379 12.60 -24.96 12.51
C MET A 379 12.68 -26.49 12.57
N ALA A 380 13.40 -27.11 11.64
CA ALA A 380 13.56 -28.56 11.59
C ALA A 380 14.26 -29.12 12.85
N HIS A 381 15.22 -28.38 13.39
CA HIS A 381 15.93 -28.75 14.62
C HIS A 381 14.99 -28.80 15.84
N PHE A 382 14.09 -27.83 15.97
CA PHE A 382 13.20 -27.74 17.13
C PHE A 382 11.87 -28.49 16.96
N LYS A 383 11.45 -28.78 15.72
CA LYS A 383 10.13 -29.33 15.41
C LYS A 383 9.78 -30.58 16.22
N ASP A 384 10.66 -31.61 16.22
CA ASP A 384 10.36 -32.88 16.86
C ASP A 384 10.17 -32.72 18.37
N SER A 385 10.94 -31.83 19.03
CA SER A 385 10.81 -31.56 20.44
C SER A 385 9.54 -30.77 20.78
N ILE A 386 9.11 -29.86 19.88
CA ILE A 386 7.89 -29.07 20.03
C ILE A 386 6.68 -29.97 19.82
N TYR A 387 6.64 -30.78 18.76
CA TYR A 387 5.52 -31.69 18.47
C TYR A 387 5.38 -32.84 19.51
N ALA A 388 6.48 -33.25 20.09
CA ALA A 388 6.44 -34.24 21.18
C ALA A 388 5.74 -33.72 22.43
N LYS A 389 5.91 -32.44 22.73
CA LYS A 389 5.33 -31.79 23.91
C LYS A 389 3.97 -31.16 23.62
N ASN A 390 3.76 -30.62 22.42
CA ASN A 390 2.61 -29.80 22.07
C ASN A 390 1.94 -30.32 20.77
N LYS A 391 0.89 -31.13 20.93
CA LYS A 391 0.13 -31.68 19.79
C LYS A 391 -0.77 -30.65 19.07
N ASN A 392 -0.95 -29.50 19.67
CA ASN A 392 -1.77 -28.41 19.14
C ASN A 392 -0.97 -27.32 18.43
N VAL A 393 0.27 -27.60 18.04
CA VAL A 393 1.10 -26.70 17.23
C VAL A 393 1.26 -27.29 15.83
N GLU A 394 1.13 -26.44 14.83
CA GLU A 394 1.39 -26.79 13.42
C GLU A 394 2.37 -25.80 12.81
N PHE A 395 3.41 -26.31 12.17
CA PHE A 395 4.29 -25.50 11.32
C PHE A 395 3.74 -25.50 9.89
N VAL A 396 3.64 -24.31 9.31
CA VAL A 396 3.23 -24.14 7.93
C VAL A 396 4.29 -23.30 7.22
N THR A 397 4.81 -23.80 6.12
CA THR A 397 5.71 -23.02 5.26
C THR A 397 5.06 -22.78 3.92
N ILE A 398 4.92 -21.49 3.57
CA ILE A 398 4.44 -21.05 2.27
C ILE A 398 5.67 -20.72 1.43
N CYS A 399 5.94 -21.54 0.43
CA CYS A 399 6.98 -21.32 -0.54
C CYS A 399 6.50 -20.29 -1.56
N CYS A 400 7.21 -19.17 -1.60
CA CYS A 400 6.91 -18.03 -2.44
C CYS A 400 7.75 -17.98 -3.72
N ASP A 401 8.52 -19.05 -3.99
CA ASP A 401 9.15 -19.22 -5.29
C ASP A 401 8.07 -19.34 -6.35
N ARG A 402 8.26 -18.68 -7.49
CA ARG A 402 7.27 -18.69 -8.54
C ARG A 402 6.99 -20.07 -9.12
N GLU A 403 8.07 -20.82 -9.33
CA GLU A 403 7.98 -22.15 -9.89
C GLU A 403 7.67 -23.18 -8.80
N PHE A 404 6.51 -23.83 -8.89
CA PHE A 404 6.14 -24.96 -8.03
C PHE A 404 7.24 -26.04 -7.98
N GLN A 405 7.94 -26.24 -9.09
CA GLN A 405 9.00 -27.24 -9.20
C GLN A 405 10.17 -26.99 -8.24
N LYS A 406 10.47 -25.74 -7.87
CA LYS A 406 11.53 -25.43 -6.90
C LYS A 406 11.19 -25.99 -5.52
N MET A 407 9.97 -25.76 -5.04
CA MET A 407 9.49 -26.35 -3.78
C MET A 407 9.51 -27.88 -3.86
N TYR A 408 8.99 -28.45 -4.95
CA TYR A 408 8.96 -29.90 -5.16
C TYR A 408 10.37 -30.51 -5.12
N HIS A 409 11.32 -29.97 -5.88
CA HIS A 409 12.70 -30.45 -5.88
C HIS A 409 13.38 -30.27 -4.53
N PHE A 410 13.15 -29.15 -3.85
CA PHE A 410 13.68 -28.95 -2.51
C PHE A 410 13.21 -30.01 -1.54
N LEU A 411 11.94 -30.38 -1.55
CA LEU A 411 11.34 -31.30 -0.60
C LEU A 411 11.51 -32.77 -1.00
N LYS A 412 11.45 -33.10 -2.28
CA LYS A 412 11.46 -34.51 -2.75
C LYS A 412 12.84 -34.99 -3.19
N ASN A 413 13.67 -34.15 -3.80
CA ASN A 413 14.91 -34.57 -4.43
C ASN A 413 16.16 -34.28 -3.60
N THR A 414 16.10 -33.43 -2.59
CA THR A 414 17.25 -33.16 -1.72
C THR A 414 17.20 -34.00 -0.46
N LYS A 415 18.34 -34.56 -0.05
CA LYS A 415 18.45 -35.23 1.25
C LYS A 415 18.05 -34.33 2.41
N LYS A 416 18.26 -33.00 2.25
CA LYS A 416 17.85 -32.00 3.21
C LYS A 416 16.33 -31.86 3.29
N GLY A 417 15.60 -31.92 2.17
CA GLY A 417 14.15 -31.77 2.13
C GLY A 417 13.40 -32.85 2.91
N SER A 418 13.92 -34.08 2.99
CA SER A 418 13.28 -35.17 3.71
C SER A 418 13.11 -34.94 5.21
N LYS A 419 13.88 -34.05 5.82
CA LYS A 419 13.75 -33.69 7.24
C LYS A 419 12.69 -32.59 7.51
N TYR A 420 12.14 -31.98 6.47
CA TYR A 420 11.15 -30.87 6.59
C TYR A 420 9.72 -31.43 6.47
N ASN A 421 9.37 -32.35 7.32
CA ASN A 421 8.14 -33.15 7.29
C ASN A 421 6.99 -32.45 8.05
N TRP A 422 6.68 -31.21 7.72
CA TRP A 422 5.50 -30.48 8.16
C TRP A 422 4.73 -29.96 6.94
N THR A 423 3.69 -29.13 7.14
CA THR A 423 2.85 -28.60 6.07
C THR A 423 3.62 -27.59 5.23
N TRP A 424 3.84 -27.93 3.95
CA TRP A 424 4.41 -27.05 2.95
C TRP A 424 3.39 -26.74 1.88
N LEU A 425 3.19 -25.45 1.61
CA LEU A 425 2.25 -24.95 0.63
C LEU A 425 2.99 -24.10 -0.38
N HIS A 426 2.51 -24.09 -1.61
CA HIS A 426 3.00 -23.20 -2.65
C HIS A 426 2.05 -22.01 -2.78
N PHE A 427 2.57 -20.77 -2.82
CA PHE A 427 1.72 -19.58 -2.91
C PHE A 427 0.94 -19.49 -4.23
N ASN A 428 1.31 -20.27 -5.24
CA ASN A 428 0.63 -20.46 -6.53
C ASN A 428 0.36 -19.16 -7.30
N GLY A 429 1.31 -18.20 -7.23
CA GLY A 429 1.12 -16.88 -7.85
C GLY A 429 0.09 -15.98 -7.15
N ASN A 430 -0.38 -16.36 -5.97
CA ASN A 430 -1.32 -15.55 -5.20
C ASN A 430 -0.60 -14.40 -4.48
N TYR A 431 -0.25 -13.35 -5.22
CA TYR A 431 0.43 -12.17 -4.68
C TYR A 431 -0.43 -11.39 -3.70
N ARG A 432 -1.77 -11.46 -3.83
CA ARG A 432 -2.68 -10.85 -2.84
C ARG A 432 -2.56 -11.47 -1.46
N LEU A 433 -2.27 -12.77 -1.38
CA LEU A 433 -1.98 -13.42 -0.12
C LEU A 433 -0.82 -12.71 0.59
N LEU A 434 0.24 -12.41 -0.14
CA LEU A 434 1.44 -11.79 0.40
C LEU A 434 1.17 -10.34 0.83
N GLU A 435 0.35 -9.62 0.07
CA GLU A 435 -0.12 -8.29 0.41
C GLU A 435 -1.02 -8.32 1.66
N HIS A 436 -1.99 -9.23 1.71
CA HIS A 436 -2.88 -9.38 2.86
C HIS A 436 -2.12 -9.69 4.16
N TYR A 437 -1.05 -10.48 4.07
CA TYR A 437 -0.17 -10.80 5.19
C TYR A 437 0.99 -9.82 5.36
N GLN A 438 1.02 -8.72 4.59
CA GLN A 438 2.06 -7.68 4.63
C GLN A 438 3.49 -8.24 4.56
N VAL A 439 3.69 -9.25 3.73
CA VAL A 439 4.98 -9.89 3.52
C VAL A 439 5.87 -8.98 2.67
N VAL A 440 6.73 -8.20 3.29
CA VAL A 440 7.62 -7.22 2.63
C VAL A 440 9.07 -7.71 2.48
N SER A 441 9.41 -8.82 3.11
CA SER A 441 10.75 -9.42 3.05
C SER A 441 10.68 -10.92 3.38
N TYR A 442 11.71 -11.67 3.01
CA TYR A 442 11.84 -13.09 3.34
C TYR A 442 13.09 -13.36 4.17
N PRO A 443 13.05 -14.31 5.12
CA PRO A 443 11.82 -14.99 5.57
C PRO A 443 10.91 -14.07 6.39
N HIS A 444 9.58 -14.32 6.32
CA HIS A 444 8.60 -13.61 7.13
C HIS A 444 7.80 -14.62 7.96
N PHE A 445 7.56 -14.32 9.24
CA PHE A 445 6.91 -15.24 10.16
C PHE A 445 5.68 -14.61 10.79
N ILE A 446 4.61 -15.40 10.90
CA ILE A 446 3.33 -15.02 11.49
C ILE A 446 2.89 -16.12 12.45
N LEU A 447 2.33 -15.72 13.59
CA LEU A 447 1.73 -16.63 14.54
C LEU A 447 0.23 -16.44 14.61
N ILE A 448 -0.51 -17.54 14.42
CA ILE A 448 -1.98 -17.61 14.48
C ILE A 448 -2.36 -18.48 15.68
N ASN A 449 -3.31 -18.02 16.48
CA ASN A 449 -3.81 -18.74 17.64
C ASN A 449 -4.84 -19.82 17.23
N PRO A 450 -5.24 -20.74 18.15
CA PRO A 450 -6.19 -21.81 17.83
C PRO A 450 -7.57 -21.33 17.36
N ASP A 451 -7.96 -20.11 17.69
CA ASP A 451 -9.24 -19.51 17.26
C ASP A 451 -9.17 -18.96 15.82
N GLY A 452 -8.01 -19.06 15.16
CA GLY A 452 -7.80 -18.55 13.81
C GLY A 452 -7.50 -17.05 13.77
N GLN A 453 -7.11 -16.47 14.92
CA GLN A 453 -6.80 -15.05 15.06
C GLN A 453 -5.29 -14.82 15.05
N LEU A 454 -4.90 -13.66 14.58
CA LEU A 454 -3.50 -13.22 14.57
C LEU A 454 -3.01 -13.07 16.03
N GLN A 455 -1.96 -13.80 16.39
CA GLN A 455 -1.29 -13.63 17.67
C GLN A 455 -0.17 -12.60 17.57
N TYR A 456 0.67 -12.72 16.51
CA TYR A 456 1.72 -11.75 16.18
C TYR A 456 1.79 -11.57 14.66
N ALA A 457 1.71 -10.32 14.20
CA ALA A 457 1.87 -9.93 12.79
C ALA A 457 3.34 -10.01 12.33
N ILE A 458 4.27 -9.78 13.24
CA ILE A 458 5.72 -9.97 13.05
C ILE A 458 6.17 -10.88 14.16
N THR A 459 6.22 -12.17 13.86
CA THR A 459 6.65 -13.18 14.82
C THR A 459 8.16 -13.28 14.82
N PRO A 460 8.83 -13.40 15.98
CA PRO A 460 10.26 -13.59 16.04
C PRO A 460 10.70 -14.82 15.26
N GLN A 461 11.87 -14.73 14.62
CA GLN A 461 12.46 -15.80 13.81
C GLN A 461 12.82 -17.01 14.67
N PRO A 462 12.83 -18.24 14.10
CA PRO A 462 13.26 -19.46 14.78
C PRO A 462 14.62 -19.34 15.47
N ALA A 463 15.61 -18.74 14.80
CA ALA A 463 16.95 -18.53 15.32
C ALA A 463 17.03 -17.65 16.58
N SER A 464 15.99 -16.84 16.86
CA SER A 464 15.90 -16.02 18.08
C SER A 464 15.62 -16.85 19.34
N GLY A 465 15.36 -18.15 19.21
CA GLY A 465 14.94 -19.03 20.30
C GLY A 465 13.44 -18.97 20.61
N PHE A 466 12.66 -18.20 19.86
CA PHE A 466 11.21 -18.05 20.07
C PHE A 466 10.47 -19.41 20.11
N LEU A 467 10.87 -20.35 19.25
CA LEU A 467 10.21 -21.66 19.16
C LEU A 467 10.29 -22.47 20.48
N MET A 468 11.30 -22.21 21.30
CA MET A 468 11.46 -22.86 22.60
C MET A 468 10.54 -22.25 23.69
N HIS A 469 10.02 -21.05 23.44
CA HIS A 469 9.30 -20.26 24.43
C HIS A 469 7.98 -19.71 23.87
N GLY A 470 7.44 -20.34 22.84
CA GLY A 470 6.20 -19.91 22.19
C GLY A 470 4.98 -20.02 23.12
N PRO A 471 3.86 -19.33 22.81
CA PRO A 471 2.67 -19.27 23.64
C PRO A 471 1.90 -20.59 23.74
N TRP A 472 2.31 -21.61 23.03
CA TRP A 472 1.80 -22.99 23.13
C TRP A 472 2.32 -23.77 24.32
N GLN A 473 3.28 -23.23 25.10
CA GLN A 473 3.80 -23.90 26.28
C GLN A 473 2.77 -23.92 27.41
N THR A 474 2.86 -24.97 28.26
CA THR A 474 2.00 -25.09 29.43
C THR A 474 2.41 -24.12 30.55
N LYS A 475 1.46 -23.80 31.45
CA LYS A 475 1.73 -22.91 32.60
C LYS A 475 2.86 -23.42 33.52
N GLU A 476 3.08 -24.74 33.57
CA GLU A 476 4.16 -25.36 34.34
C GLU A 476 5.54 -25.05 33.71
N GLU A 477 5.64 -25.12 32.39
CA GLU A 477 6.87 -24.76 31.64
C GLU A 477 7.16 -23.25 31.71
N GLU A 478 6.15 -22.42 31.91
CA GLU A 478 6.27 -20.97 32.07
C GLU A 478 6.88 -20.56 33.43
N GLN A 479 6.67 -21.36 34.45
CA GLN A 479 7.22 -21.12 35.82
C GLN A 479 8.71 -21.47 35.92
N GLU A 480 9.23 -22.34 35.07
CA GLU A 480 10.65 -22.70 35.01
C GLU A 480 11.53 -21.71 34.25
N ARG A 481 10.97 -20.60 33.73
CA ARG A 481 11.74 -19.59 32.99
C ARG A 481 12.77 -18.87 33.88
N PRO A 482 14.04 -18.80 33.49
CA PRO A 482 15.00 -17.92 34.17
C PRO A 482 14.52 -16.47 34.07
N PHE A 483 14.67 -15.72 35.13
CA PHE A 483 14.17 -14.33 35.32
C PHE A 483 14.64 -13.33 34.23
N ILE A 484 15.59 -13.72 33.37
CA ILE A 484 16.25 -12.88 32.35
C ILE A 484 15.43 -12.74 31.05
N LEU A 485 14.34 -13.52 30.86
CA LEU A 485 13.56 -13.56 29.60
C LEU A 485 12.09 -13.11 29.76
N ARG A 486 11.78 -12.31 30.77
CA ARG A 486 10.48 -11.64 30.87
C ARG A 486 10.53 -10.33 30.11
N TYR A 487 10.09 -10.33 28.85
CA TYR A 487 9.76 -9.15 28.07
C TYR A 487 8.30 -8.78 28.24
#